data_5df29fe21056a556ca9886d88e186c1d
#
_entry.id   5df29fe21056a556ca9886d88e186c1d
#
_cell.length_a   1.000
_cell.length_b   1.000
_cell.length_c   1.000
_cell.angle_alpha   90.00
_cell.angle_beta   90.00
_cell.angle_gamma   90.00
#
_symmetry.space_group_name_H-M   'P 1'
#
loop_
_entity.id
_entity.type
_entity.pdbx_description
1 polymer ?
#
loop_
_entity_poly.entity_id
_entity_poly.type
_entity_poly.pdbx_seq_one_letter_code
_entity_poly.pdbx_strand_id
1 'polypeptide(L)'
;VSSAEGCIRALVEAYIVMSEKYHVAIKDLPPEERPRERLERYGADSLSTAELLAIILRTGTREESALRLAEKMLMELSGLRNVAQAEIAELRRIKGIGAAKAVEVKAALELGKRLVALGGEVLPAIHSPTDVVQLLAPQLRDERQEQFKVLLLDTKNQVRRVVTATVGTLNASLVHPREVFRAAVAQAAHSIILAHNHPSGDPTPSKEDVAVTVQLVNAGKILGIEVLDHVIIGDGRYVSMRERGLM
;
A
#
# COMPACT_ATOMS: atom_id res chain seq x y z
N VAL A 1 -25.96 -34.22 48.36
CA VAL A 1 -25.41 -33.94 47.01
C VAL A 1 -25.98 -32.64 46.44
N SER A 2 -27.20 -32.25 46.81
CA SER A 2 -27.90 -31.05 46.29
C SER A 2 -27.35 -29.69 46.76
N SER A 3 -26.58 -29.64 47.86
CA SER A 3 -26.11 -28.34 48.45
C SER A 3 -24.81 -27.83 47.81
N ALA A 4 -23.94 -28.71 47.29
CA ALA A 4 -22.68 -28.33 46.68
C ALA A 4 -22.85 -27.79 45.24
N GLU A 5 -23.75 -28.40 44.47
CA GLU A 5 -24.06 -27.92 43.09
C GLU A 5 -24.72 -26.54 43.07
N GLY A 6 -25.61 -26.28 44.06
CA GLY A 6 -26.21 -24.96 44.22
C GLY A 6 -25.20 -23.87 44.60
N CYS A 7 -24.21 -24.19 45.41
CA CYS A 7 -23.15 -23.28 45.81
C CYS A 7 -22.18 -22.96 44.65
N ILE A 8 -21.80 -23.98 43.85
CA ILE A 8 -20.95 -23.80 42.67
C ILE A 8 -21.66 -22.99 41.63
N ARG A 9 -22.93 -23.22 41.37
CA ARG A 9 -23.73 -22.44 40.41
C ARG A 9 -23.85 -20.99 40.83
N ALA A 10 -24.10 -20.69 42.10
CA ALA A 10 -24.15 -19.35 42.64
C ALA A 10 -22.79 -18.63 42.56
N LEU A 11 -21.67 -19.35 42.80
CA LEU A 11 -20.32 -18.80 42.63
C LEU A 11 -19.97 -18.53 41.17
N VAL A 12 -20.37 -19.38 40.24
CA VAL A 12 -20.17 -19.18 38.80
C VAL A 12 -21.03 -18.00 38.31
N GLU A 13 -22.30 -17.93 38.74
CA GLU A 13 -23.15 -16.75 38.42
C GLU A 13 -22.61 -15.46 39.02
N ALA A 14 -22.13 -15.49 40.27
CA ALA A 14 -21.49 -14.33 40.91
C ALA A 14 -20.18 -13.95 40.21
N TYR A 15 -19.36 -14.91 39.77
CA TYR A 15 -18.15 -14.69 39.02
C TYR A 15 -18.43 -14.08 37.61
N ILE A 16 -19.45 -14.59 36.93
CA ILE A 16 -19.91 -14.05 35.62
C ILE A 16 -20.40 -12.62 35.81
N VAL A 17 -21.24 -12.37 36.82
CA VAL A 17 -21.76 -11.01 37.13
C VAL A 17 -20.65 -10.07 37.58
N MET A 18 -19.62 -10.56 38.28
CA MET A 18 -18.45 -9.76 38.67
C MET A 18 -17.54 -9.49 37.46
N SER A 19 -17.33 -10.47 36.57
CA SER A 19 -16.51 -10.28 35.35
C SER A 19 -17.17 -9.33 34.34
N GLU A 20 -18.51 -9.24 34.30
CA GLU A 20 -19.23 -8.27 33.49
C GLU A 20 -19.16 -6.82 34.04
N LYS A 21 -18.82 -6.62 35.32
CA LYS A 21 -18.76 -5.31 35.96
C LYS A 21 -17.38 -4.64 35.95
N TYR A 22 -16.30 -5.35 35.63
CA TYR A 22 -14.97 -4.73 35.55
C TYR A 22 -14.72 -4.16 34.16
N HIS A 23 -15.28 -3.00 33.90
CA HIS A 23 -14.92 -2.15 32.79
C HIS A 23 -13.62 -1.41 33.05
N VAL A 24 -12.48 -1.97 32.65
CA VAL A 24 -11.25 -1.19 32.56
C VAL A 24 -11.44 -0.17 31.43
N ALA A 25 -11.60 1.09 31.77
CA ALA A 25 -11.62 2.15 30.76
C ALA A 25 -10.21 2.25 30.12
N ILE A 26 -10.13 2.55 28.82
CA ILE A 26 -8.83 2.68 28.13
C ILE A 26 -7.88 3.65 28.85
N LYS A 27 -8.40 4.68 29.51
CA LYS A 27 -7.61 5.62 30.32
C LYS A 27 -6.95 5.00 31.56
N ASP A 28 -7.49 3.87 32.04
CA ASP A 28 -7.00 3.17 33.23
C ASP A 28 -5.92 2.11 32.87
N LEU A 29 -5.70 1.86 31.58
CA LEU A 29 -4.59 1.06 31.09
C LEU A 29 -3.26 1.82 31.23
N PRO A 30 -2.14 1.13 31.40
CA PRO A 30 -0.81 1.73 31.25
C PRO A 30 -0.70 2.46 29.90
N PRO A 31 0.00 3.61 29.83
CA PRO A 31 0.11 4.38 28.58
C PRO A 31 0.57 3.53 27.39
N GLU A 32 1.53 2.61 27.61
CA GLU A 32 2.06 1.70 26.60
C GLU A 32 1.06 0.67 26.06
N GLU A 33 -0.06 0.47 26.74
CA GLU A 33 -1.14 -0.46 26.32
C GLU A 33 -2.33 0.27 25.68
N ARG A 34 -2.34 1.61 25.72
CA ARG A 34 -3.44 2.38 25.11
C ARG A 34 -3.29 2.41 23.60
N PRO A 35 -4.36 2.13 22.82
CA PRO A 35 -4.26 2.02 21.36
C PRO A 35 -3.66 3.26 20.65
N ARG A 36 -3.96 4.48 21.12
CA ARG A 36 -3.42 5.70 20.52
C ARG A 36 -1.93 5.86 20.74
N GLU A 37 -1.50 5.66 21.96
CA GLU A 37 -0.10 5.74 22.37
C GLU A 37 0.73 4.63 21.71
N ARG A 38 0.13 3.43 21.54
CA ARG A 38 0.74 2.34 20.78
C ARG A 38 0.86 2.66 19.29
N LEU A 39 -0.17 3.27 18.70
CA LEU A 39 -0.12 3.72 17.30
C LEU A 39 1.01 4.72 17.08
N GLU A 40 1.12 5.70 17.96
CA GLU A 40 2.14 6.75 17.88
C GLU A 40 3.56 6.18 18.05
N ARG A 41 3.75 5.25 18.99
CA ARG A 41 5.09 4.74 19.35
C ARG A 41 5.57 3.60 18.46
N TYR A 42 4.66 2.71 18.05
CA TYR A 42 5.00 1.45 17.38
C TYR A 42 4.42 1.31 15.97
N GLY A 43 3.63 2.28 15.52
CA GLY A 43 2.98 2.26 14.21
C GLY A 43 1.73 1.37 14.14
N ALA A 44 1.02 1.46 12.99
CA ALA A 44 -0.26 0.80 12.81
C ALA A 44 -0.19 -0.73 12.78
N ASP A 45 0.92 -1.29 12.31
CA ASP A 45 1.13 -2.74 12.19
C ASP A 45 1.15 -3.46 13.55
N SER A 46 1.38 -2.70 14.64
CA SER A 46 1.36 -3.24 16.00
C SER A 46 -0.04 -3.38 16.61
N LEU A 47 -1.06 -2.83 15.95
CA LEU A 47 -2.44 -2.78 16.46
C LEU A 47 -3.34 -3.81 15.78
N SER A 48 -4.24 -4.39 16.57
CA SER A 48 -5.33 -5.21 16.05
C SER A 48 -6.37 -4.35 15.31
N THR A 49 -7.19 -4.99 14.47
CA THR A 49 -8.33 -4.32 13.80
C THR A 49 -9.28 -3.68 14.80
N ALA A 50 -9.52 -4.31 15.95
CA ALA A 50 -10.39 -3.78 16.99
C ALA A 50 -9.79 -2.51 17.63
N GLU A 51 -8.49 -2.47 17.87
CA GLU A 51 -7.79 -1.28 18.39
C GLU A 51 -7.84 -0.11 17.40
N LEU A 52 -7.63 -0.37 16.11
CA LEU A 52 -7.76 0.67 15.07
C LEU A 52 -9.19 1.23 14.99
N LEU A 53 -10.20 0.36 15.02
CA LEU A 53 -11.61 0.78 15.09
C LEU A 53 -11.92 1.54 16.37
N ALA A 54 -11.36 1.14 17.51
CA ALA A 54 -11.53 1.84 18.78
C ALA A 54 -10.97 3.28 18.74
N ILE A 55 -9.85 3.49 18.04
CA ILE A 55 -9.30 4.84 17.81
C ILE A 55 -10.27 5.70 16.99
N ILE A 56 -10.89 5.13 15.94
CA ILE A 56 -11.88 5.81 15.09
C ILE A 56 -13.14 6.14 15.91
N LEU A 57 -13.65 5.20 16.70
CA LEU A 57 -14.83 5.39 17.57
C LEU A 57 -14.60 6.41 18.69
N ARG A 58 -13.34 6.70 19.02
CA ARG A 58 -12.86 7.69 20.01
C ARG A 58 -13.29 7.41 21.44
N THR A 59 -14.55 7.14 21.66
CA THR A 59 -15.15 6.93 22.99
C THR A 59 -16.05 5.70 22.97
N GLY A 60 -16.13 5.02 24.11
CA GLY A 60 -17.12 3.97 24.33
C GLY A 60 -18.51 4.52 24.66
N THR A 61 -19.23 3.78 25.46
CA THR A 61 -20.50 4.17 26.12
C THR A 61 -20.24 4.31 27.62
N ARG A 62 -21.29 4.50 28.40
CA ARG A 62 -21.20 4.42 29.88
C ARG A 62 -20.93 2.99 30.37
N GLU A 63 -21.28 2.00 29.58
CA GLU A 63 -21.23 0.57 29.93
C GLU A 63 -20.03 -0.14 29.30
N GLU A 64 -19.51 0.33 28.15
CA GLU A 64 -18.49 -0.36 27.35
C GLU A 64 -17.39 0.61 26.88
N SER A 65 -16.12 0.16 26.91
CA SER A 65 -15.02 0.94 26.34
C SER A 65 -15.11 0.98 24.80
N ALA A 66 -14.38 1.91 24.16
CA ALA A 66 -14.30 1.97 22.69
C ALA A 66 -13.76 0.66 22.08
N LEU A 67 -12.82 -0.01 22.78
CA LEU A 67 -12.24 -1.28 22.33
C LEU A 67 -13.31 -2.39 22.35
N ARG A 68 -14.05 -2.52 23.45
CA ARG A 68 -15.14 -3.52 23.55
C ARG A 68 -16.23 -3.27 22.52
N LEU A 69 -16.54 -2.00 22.26
CA LEU A 69 -17.52 -1.61 21.26
C LEU A 69 -17.05 -1.99 19.84
N ALA A 70 -15.76 -1.82 19.55
CA ALA A 70 -15.15 -2.24 18.29
C ALA A 70 -15.15 -3.79 18.14
N GLU A 71 -14.75 -4.53 19.17
CA GLU A 71 -14.82 -5.99 19.20
C GLU A 71 -16.24 -6.50 18.95
N LYS A 72 -17.22 -5.92 19.64
CA LYS A 72 -18.64 -6.24 19.48
C LYS A 72 -19.12 -6.00 18.06
N MET A 73 -18.78 -4.87 17.46
CA MET A 73 -19.11 -4.56 16.06
C MET A 73 -18.52 -5.58 15.09
N LEU A 74 -17.26 -5.97 15.28
CA LEU A 74 -16.62 -7.01 14.47
C LEU A 74 -17.27 -8.37 14.66
N MET A 75 -17.70 -8.70 15.86
CA MET A 75 -18.34 -9.98 16.17
C MET A 75 -19.76 -10.05 15.61
N GLU A 76 -20.61 -9.03 15.82
CA GLU A 76 -21.99 -8.99 15.34
C GLU A 76 -22.07 -9.01 13.80
N LEU A 77 -21.10 -8.39 13.13
CA LEU A 77 -21.03 -8.37 11.65
C LEU A 77 -20.07 -9.39 11.06
N SER A 78 -19.51 -10.31 11.87
CA SER A 78 -18.62 -11.38 11.40
C SER A 78 -17.39 -10.86 10.63
N GLY A 79 -16.79 -9.76 11.10
CA GLY A 79 -15.48 -9.27 10.63
C GLY A 79 -15.51 -7.94 9.87
N LEU A 80 -14.32 -7.40 9.64
CA LEU A 80 -14.10 -6.06 9.06
C LEU A 80 -14.72 -5.90 7.67
N ARG A 81 -14.69 -6.93 6.83
CA ARG A 81 -15.28 -6.89 5.48
C ARG A 81 -16.77 -6.56 5.53
N ASN A 82 -17.50 -7.21 6.42
CA ASN A 82 -18.93 -6.99 6.57
C ASN A 82 -19.23 -5.63 7.23
N VAL A 83 -18.39 -5.18 8.16
CA VAL A 83 -18.45 -3.80 8.70
C VAL A 83 -18.31 -2.77 7.57
N ALA A 84 -17.38 -3.00 6.64
CA ALA A 84 -17.18 -2.12 5.49
C ALA A 84 -18.38 -2.12 4.52
N GLN A 85 -19.05 -3.25 4.34
CA GLN A 85 -20.21 -3.40 3.47
C GLN A 85 -21.52 -2.93 4.13
N ALA A 86 -21.63 -3.04 5.45
CA ALA A 86 -22.84 -2.71 6.19
C ALA A 86 -23.32 -1.28 5.93
N GLU A 87 -24.62 -1.11 5.82
CA GLU A 87 -25.26 0.20 5.73
C GLU A 87 -25.20 0.94 7.08
N ILE A 88 -25.26 2.28 7.05
CA ILE A 88 -25.27 3.10 8.29
C ILE A 88 -26.40 2.66 9.22
N ALA A 89 -27.56 2.29 8.67
CA ALA A 89 -28.70 1.81 9.43
C ALA A 89 -28.41 0.49 10.17
N GLU A 90 -27.62 -0.40 9.56
CA GLU A 90 -27.21 -1.68 10.18
C GLU A 90 -26.21 -1.44 11.32
N LEU A 91 -25.19 -0.60 11.08
CA LEU A 91 -24.23 -0.22 12.12
C LEU A 91 -24.93 0.40 13.35
N ARG A 92 -25.96 1.22 13.14
CA ARG A 92 -26.76 1.84 14.22
C ARG A 92 -27.61 0.87 15.02
N ARG A 93 -27.84 -0.36 14.55
CA ARG A 93 -28.53 -1.41 15.34
C ARG A 93 -27.65 -1.97 16.46
N ILE A 94 -26.34 -1.83 16.33
CA ILE A 94 -25.38 -2.28 17.34
C ILE A 94 -25.51 -1.33 18.55
N LYS A 95 -25.86 -1.90 19.73
CA LYS A 95 -25.99 -1.12 20.98
C LYS A 95 -24.67 -0.37 21.26
N GLY A 96 -24.74 0.94 21.35
CA GLY A 96 -23.60 1.81 21.58
C GLY A 96 -23.04 2.51 20.32
N ILE A 97 -23.48 2.13 19.13
CA ILE A 97 -23.14 2.79 17.86
C ILE A 97 -24.28 3.74 17.48
N GLY A 98 -24.11 5.02 17.81
CA GLY A 98 -25.01 6.09 17.38
C GLY A 98 -24.71 6.57 15.95
N ALA A 99 -25.50 7.54 15.47
CA ALA A 99 -25.36 8.10 14.12
C ALA A 99 -23.92 8.60 13.84
N ALA A 100 -23.33 9.37 14.76
CA ALA A 100 -21.98 9.91 14.60
C ALA A 100 -20.92 8.81 14.42
N LYS A 101 -20.90 7.82 15.32
CA LYS A 101 -19.94 6.71 15.25
C LYS A 101 -20.09 5.86 13.98
N ALA A 102 -21.34 5.59 13.56
CA ALA A 102 -21.60 4.86 12.32
C ALA A 102 -21.05 5.61 11.10
N VAL A 103 -21.22 6.94 11.04
CA VAL A 103 -20.70 7.78 9.95
C VAL A 103 -19.17 7.84 9.99
N GLU A 104 -18.55 8.01 11.17
CA GLU A 104 -17.09 8.04 11.33
C GLU A 104 -16.45 6.74 10.83
N VAL A 105 -16.99 5.58 11.21
CA VAL A 105 -16.50 4.26 10.73
C VAL A 105 -16.68 4.12 9.22
N LYS A 106 -17.85 4.47 8.68
CA LYS A 106 -18.09 4.40 7.22
C LYS A 106 -17.16 5.32 6.44
N ALA A 107 -16.95 6.54 6.92
CA ALA A 107 -16.05 7.50 6.26
C ALA A 107 -14.61 6.98 6.25
N ALA A 108 -14.10 6.43 7.36
CA ALA A 108 -12.76 5.87 7.43
C ALA A 108 -12.58 4.67 6.49
N LEU A 109 -13.55 3.75 6.44
CA LEU A 109 -13.50 2.58 5.56
C LEU A 109 -13.67 2.96 4.08
N GLU A 110 -14.48 3.97 3.76
CA GLU A 110 -14.60 4.49 2.40
C GLU A 110 -13.30 5.15 1.92
N LEU A 111 -12.60 5.89 2.78
CA LEU A 111 -11.27 6.43 2.47
C LEU A 111 -10.26 5.32 2.17
N GLY A 112 -10.25 4.25 2.97
CA GLY A 112 -9.43 3.07 2.71
C GLY A 112 -9.77 2.41 1.37
N LYS A 113 -11.05 2.26 1.05
CA LYS A 113 -11.51 1.73 -0.24
C LYS A 113 -11.08 2.61 -1.41
N ARG A 114 -11.21 3.93 -1.30
CA ARG A 114 -10.73 4.87 -2.32
C ARG A 114 -9.20 4.82 -2.47
N LEU A 115 -8.47 4.70 -1.38
CA LEU A 115 -7.01 4.54 -1.43
C LEU A 115 -6.61 3.29 -2.20
N VAL A 116 -7.27 2.16 -1.97
CA VAL A 116 -7.05 0.92 -2.74
C VAL A 116 -7.43 1.11 -4.22
N ALA A 117 -8.52 1.82 -4.52
CA ALA A 117 -8.92 2.12 -5.89
C ALA A 117 -7.94 3.08 -6.60
N LEU A 118 -7.32 4.00 -5.86
CA LEU A 118 -6.27 4.88 -6.38
C LEU A 118 -4.91 4.15 -6.56
N GLY A 119 -4.67 3.08 -5.77
CA GLY A 119 -3.45 2.27 -5.85
C GLY A 119 -3.47 1.11 -6.83
N GLY A 120 -4.54 0.93 -7.56
CA GLY A 120 -4.78 -0.29 -8.33
C GLY A 120 -5.06 -0.11 -9.81
N GLU A 121 -4.26 0.61 -10.59
CA GLU A 121 -3.95 0.07 -11.91
C GLU A 121 -3.09 -1.18 -11.66
N VAL A 122 -3.66 -2.35 -11.95
CA VAL A 122 -2.88 -3.59 -12.04
C VAL A 122 -1.97 -3.38 -13.25
N LEU A 123 -0.78 -2.86 -12.97
CA LEU A 123 0.19 -2.65 -14.03
C LEU A 123 0.57 -4.04 -14.60
N PRO A 124 0.70 -4.16 -15.93
CA PRO A 124 0.87 -5.45 -16.57
C PRO A 124 2.19 -6.12 -16.19
N ALA A 125 2.26 -7.42 -16.38
CA ALA A 125 3.54 -8.11 -16.44
C ALA A 125 4.23 -7.81 -17.78
N ILE A 126 5.52 -7.57 -17.74
CA ILE A 126 6.33 -7.30 -18.92
C ILE A 126 6.99 -8.60 -19.37
N HIS A 127 6.66 -9.05 -20.56
CA HIS A 127 7.22 -10.24 -21.20
C HIS A 127 8.08 -9.90 -22.43
N SER A 128 7.85 -8.70 -22.99
CA SER A 128 8.53 -8.24 -24.20
C SER A 128 8.74 -6.72 -24.19
N PRO A 129 9.66 -6.18 -24.98
CA PRO A 129 9.78 -4.74 -25.17
C PRO A 129 8.50 -4.08 -25.67
N THR A 130 7.66 -4.79 -26.41
CA THR A 130 6.34 -4.31 -26.89
C THR A 130 5.41 -3.99 -25.74
N ASP A 131 5.44 -4.77 -24.65
CA ASP A 131 4.60 -4.51 -23.47
C ASP A 131 5.00 -3.19 -22.79
N VAL A 132 6.29 -2.88 -22.75
CA VAL A 132 6.81 -1.59 -22.26
C VAL A 132 6.29 -0.44 -23.11
N VAL A 133 6.33 -0.60 -24.44
CA VAL A 133 5.83 0.40 -25.37
C VAL A 133 4.32 0.61 -25.21
N GLN A 134 3.53 -0.47 -25.14
CA GLN A 134 2.09 -0.38 -24.93
C GLN A 134 1.72 0.36 -23.63
N LEU A 135 2.50 0.14 -22.58
CA LEU A 135 2.29 0.80 -21.29
C LEU A 135 2.66 2.29 -21.33
N LEU A 136 3.77 2.64 -21.97
CA LEU A 136 4.36 3.99 -21.88
C LEU A 136 4.03 4.89 -23.07
N ALA A 137 3.81 4.35 -24.27
CA ALA A 137 3.56 5.17 -25.46
C ALA A 137 2.37 6.14 -25.30
N PRO A 138 1.23 5.78 -24.68
CA PRO A 138 0.14 6.71 -24.45
C PRO A 138 0.54 7.94 -23.59
N GLN A 139 1.52 7.78 -22.71
CA GLN A 139 2.00 8.84 -21.81
C GLN A 139 3.11 9.69 -22.43
N LEU A 140 3.86 9.13 -23.39
CA LEU A 140 5.07 9.72 -23.94
C LEU A 140 4.88 10.30 -25.35
N ARG A 141 3.80 9.94 -26.03
CA ARG A 141 3.55 10.27 -27.45
C ARG A 141 3.53 11.76 -27.74
N ASP A 142 2.90 12.55 -26.86
CA ASP A 142 2.72 13.99 -27.07
C ASP A 142 3.75 14.83 -26.28
N GLU A 143 4.74 14.17 -25.67
CA GLU A 143 5.76 14.83 -24.87
C GLU A 143 6.81 15.48 -25.76
N ARG A 144 6.97 16.80 -25.60
CA ARG A 144 7.95 17.59 -26.36
C ARG A 144 9.38 17.51 -25.85
N GLN A 145 9.54 16.96 -24.66
CA GLN A 145 10.83 16.75 -24.00
C GLN A 145 11.08 15.27 -23.79
N GLU A 146 12.33 14.89 -23.79
CA GLU A 146 12.73 13.55 -23.41
C GLU A 146 12.35 13.29 -21.95
N GLN A 147 11.68 12.18 -21.68
CA GLN A 147 11.38 11.72 -20.34
C GLN A 147 12.00 10.36 -20.10
N PHE A 148 12.85 10.27 -19.10
CA PHE A 148 13.44 9.00 -18.69
C PHE A 148 12.59 8.32 -17.63
N LYS A 149 12.02 7.20 -17.96
CA LYS A 149 11.15 6.37 -17.12
C LYS A 149 11.89 5.15 -16.62
N VAL A 150 11.56 4.73 -15.40
CA VAL A 150 12.05 3.50 -14.79
C VAL A 150 10.84 2.68 -14.34
N LEU A 151 10.71 1.48 -14.89
CA LEU A 151 9.71 0.51 -14.48
C LEU A 151 10.31 -0.35 -13.38
N LEU A 152 9.72 -0.37 -12.21
CA LEU A 152 10.12 -1.19 -11.08
C LEU A 152 9.32 -2.49 -11.12
N LEU A 153 10.02 -3.64 -11.18
CA LEU A 153 9.41 -4.95 -11.37
C LEU A 153 9.58 -5.83 -10.14
N ASP A 154 8.62 -6.73 -9.94
CA ASP A 154 8.75 -7.82 -8.99
C ASP A 154 9.38 -9.09 -9.62
N THR A 155 9.47 -10.17 -8.83
CA THR A 155 10.03 -11.46 -9.25
C THR A 155 9.23 -12.17 -10.38
N LYS A 156 8.02 -11.68 -10.68
CA LYS A 156 7.15 -12.17 -11.76
C LYS A 156 7.13 -11.22 -12.96
N ASN A 157 8.05 -10.24 -13.00
CA ASN A 157 8.08 -9.17 -14.00
C ASN A 157 6.79 -8.32 -14.04
N GLN A 158 6.00 -8.30 -12.96
CA GLN A 158 4.86 -7.40 -12.85
C GLN A 158 5.37 -6.01 -12.50
N VAL A 159 4.88 -5.00 -13.22
CA VAL A 159 5.21 -3.61 -12.92
C VAL A 159 4.58 -3.22 -11.60
N ARG A 160 5.40 -2.85 -10.63
CA ARG A 160 4.94 -2.32 -9.32
C ARG A 160 4.74 -0.82 -9.38
N ARG A 161 5.59 -0.14 -10.13
CA ARG A 161 5.56 1.30 -10.27
C ARG A 161 6.32 1.75 -11.50
N VAL A 162 5.88 2.85 -12.12
CA VAL A 162 6.62 3.60 -13.11
C VAL A 162 7.07 4.92 -12.47
N VAL A 163 8.36 5.24 -12.58
CA VAL A 163 8.95 6.45 -12.02
C VAL A 163 9.55 7.27 -13.14
N THR A 164 9.28 8.59 -13.16
CA THR A 164 10.02 9.52 -14.04
C THR A 164 11.29 9.93 -13.31
N ALA A 165 12.44 9.53 -13.84
CA ALA A 165 13.74 9.84 -13.25
C ALA A 165 14.23 11.24 -13.68
N THR A 166 14.05 11.61 -14.96
CA THR A 166 14.39 12.93 -15.48
C THR A 166 13.44 13.37 -16.57
N VAL A 167 13.37 14.70 -16.77
CA VAL A 167 12.66 15.37 -17.87
C VAL A 167 13.61 16.37 -18.49
N GLY A 168 13.79 16.36 -19.81
CA GLY A 168 14.72 17.18 -20.58
C GLY A 168 15.77 16.36 -21.30
N THR A 169 16.71 17.03 -21.99
CA THR A 169 17.75 16.36 -22.80
C THR A 169 18.54 15.36 -21.98
N LEU A 170 18.60 14.10 -22.44
CA LEU A 170 19.38 13.04 -21.79
C LEU A 170 20.87 13.34 -21.93
N ASN A 171 21.53 13.59 -20.82
CA ASN A 171 22.98 13.50 -20.74
C ASN A 171 23.38 12.70 -19.49
N ALA A 172 24.57 12.12 -19.50
CA ALA A 172 25.06 11.26 -18.41
C ALA A 172 25.16 11.96 -17.04
N SER A 173 25.09 13.29 -17.00
CA SER A 173 25.07 14.06 -15.76
C SER A 173 23.67 14.22 -15.14
N LEU A 174 22.61 14.04 -15.93
CA LEU A 174 21.22 14.19 -15.48
C LEU A 174 20.61 12.85 -15.03
N VAL A 175 20.95 11.73 -15.66
CA VAL A 175 20.47 10.39 -15.27
C VAL A 175 21.50 9.73 -14.33
N HIS A 176 21.52 10.19 -13.08
CA HIS A 176 22.46 9.64 -12.11
C HIS A 176 21.94 8.31 -11.54
N PRO A 177 22.79 7.25 -11.45
CA PRO A 177 22.38 5.94 -10.87
C PRO A 177 21.70 6.06 -9.52
N ARG A 178 22.17 6.96 -8.65
CA ARG A 178 21.56 7.20 -7.34
C ARG A 178 20.07 7.54 -7.44
N GLU A 179 19.65 8.37 -8.41
CA GLU A 179 18.24 8.78 -8.53
C GLU A 179 17.39 7.63 -9.11
N VAL A 180 17.91 6.89 -10.08
CA VAL A 180 17.25 5.71 -10.66
C VAL A 180 17.05 4.62 -9.60
N PHE A 181 18.10 4.25 -8.89
CA PHE A 181 18.07 3.14 -7.94
C PHE A 181 17.50 3.51 -6.57
N ARG A 182 17.42 4.78 -6.20
CA ARG A 182 16.75 5.22 -4.95
C ARG A 182 15.31 4.71 -4.89
N ALA A 183 14.55 4.87 -5.97
CA ALA A 183 13.17 4.39 -6.02
C ALA A 183 13.10 2.85 -6.03
N ALA A 184 14.01 2.19 -6.76
CA ALA A 184 14.07 0.74 -6.84
C ALA A 184 14.37 0.09 -5.47
N VAL A 185 15.33 0.63 -4.73
CA VAL A 185 15.67 0.18 -3.37
C VAL A 185 14.52 0.44 -2.40
N ALA A 186 13.93 1.64 -2.40
CA ALA A 186 12.83 2.01 -1.51
C ALA A 186 11.57 1.14 -1.71
N GLN A 187 11.36 0.63 -2.92
CA GLN A 187 10.22 -0.22 -3.27
C GLN A 187 10.59 -1.73 -3.30
N ALA A 188 11.80 -2.09 -2.87
CA ALA A 188 12.32 -3.46 -2.91
C ALA A 188 12.09 -4.11 -4.29
N ALA A 189 12.37 -3.38 -5.38
CA ALA A 189 12.23 -3.89 -6.74
C ALA A 189 13.21 -5.05 -6.97
N HIS A 190 12.73 -6.12 -7.61
CA HIS A 190 13.58 -7.25 -8.00
C HIS A 190 14.47 -6.91 -9.20
N SER A 191 13.89 -6.22 -10.16
CA SER A 191 14.56 -5.78 -11.39
C SER A 191 13.94 -4.47 -11.88
N ILE A 192 14.59 -3.83 -12.84
CA ILE A 192 14.07 -2.63 -13.48
C ILE A 192 14.17 -2.73 -15.01
N ILE A 193 13.29 -1.99 -15.69
CA ILE A 193 13.41 -1.68 -17.11
C ILE A 193 13.50 -0.15 -17.24
N LEU A 194 14.42 0.29 -18.10
CA LEU A 194 14.61 1.68 -18.45
C LEU A 194 13.82 1.98 -19.73
N ALA A 195 13.25 3.17 -19.83
CA ALA A 195 12.62 3.60 -21.06
C ALA A 195 12.70 5.13 -21.20
N HIS A 196 12.85 5.63 -22.44
CA HIS A 196 12.70 7.04 -22.74
C HIS A 196 12.12 7.26 -24.13
N ASN A 197 11.56 8.42 -24.36
CA ASN A 197 11.06 8.83 -25.66
C ASN A 197 12.09 9.74 -26.37
N HIS A 198 12.16 9.61 -27.69
CA HIS A 198 12.81 10.58 -28.55
C HIS A 198 11.75 11.49 -29.21
N PRO A 199 11.67 12.78 -28.86
CA PRO A 199 10.72 13.72 -29.49
C PRO A 199 10.93 13.90 -31.00
N SER A 200 12.11 13.55 -31.52
CA SER A 200 12.37 13.50 -32.94
C SER A 200 11.60 12.42 -33.70
N GLY A 201 11.04 11.45 -32.99
CA GLY A 201 10.36 10.28 -33.55
C GLY A 201 11.30 9.16 -34.01
N ASP A 202 12.61 9.36 -34.05
CA ASP A 202 13.59 8.31 -34.38
C ASP A 202 14.12 7.63 -33.10
N PRO A 203 13.83 6.33 -32.88
CA PRO A 203 14.25 5.63 -31.67
C PRO A 203 15.70 5.10 -31.73
N THR A 204 16.50 5.55 -32.69
CA THR A 204 17.91 5.12 -32.81
C THR A 204 18.70 5.59 -31.58
N PRO A 205 19.35 4.67 -30.84
CA PRO A 205 20.13 5.04 -29.66
C PRO A 205 21.26 6.00 -29.96
N SER A 206 21.40 7.05 -29.18
CA SER A 206 22.57 7.94 -29.20
C SER A 206 23.77 7.29 -28.46
N LYS A 207 24.95 7.90 -28.60
CA LYS A 207 26.14 7.47 -27.84
C LYS A 207 25.94 7.67 -26.33
N GLU A 208 25.21 8.72 -25.97
CA GLU A 208 24.84 9.09 -24.62
C GLU A 208 23.90 8.05 -24.00
N ASP A 209 22.92 7.55 -24.76
CA ASP A 209 22.00 6.51 -24.31
C ASP A 209 22.76 5.21 -24.00
N VAL A 210 23.70 4.83 -24.86
CA VAL A 210 24.53 3.64 -24.64
C VAL A 210 25.39 3.82 -23.37
N ALA A 211 26.03 4.99 -23.21
CA ALA A 211 26.88 5.27 -22.05
C ALA A 211 26.10 5.23 -20.74
N VAL A 212 24.93 5.88 -20.68
CA VAL A 212 24.03 5.87 -19.52
C VAL A 212 23.55 4.45 -19.22
N THR A 213 23.17 3.69 -20.25
CA THR A 213 22.70 2.32 -20.08
C THR A 213 23.77 1.44 -19.46
N VAL A 214 24.98 1.46 -19.97
CA VAL A 214 26.12 0.69 -19.44
C VAL A 214 26.41 1.09 -17.98
N GLN A 215 26.37 2.37 -17.67
CA GLN A 215 26.55 2.86 -16.29
C GLN A 215 25.47 2.32 -15.35
N LEU A 216 24.20 2.35 -15.77
CA LEU A 216 23.07 1.86 -14.96
C LEU A 216 23.11 0.34 -14.81
N VAL A 217 23.44 -0.42 -15.86
CA VAL A 217 23.62 -1.88 -15.78
C VAL A 217 24.70 -2.24 -14.74
N ASN A 218 25.85 -1.55 -14.77
CA ASN A 218 26.93 -1.78 -13.82
C ASN A 218 26.51 -1.43 -12.38
N ALA A 219 25.80 -0.33 -12.18
CA ALA A 219 25.27 0.04 -10.88
C ALA A 219 24.25 -0.99 -10.37
N GLY A 220 23.36 -1.47 -11.24
CA GLY A 220 22.38 -2.51 -10.91
C GLY A 220 23.03 -3.81 -10.45
N LYS A 221 24.12 -4.25 -11.12
CA LYS A 221 24.89 -5.44 -10.70
C LYS A 221 25.44 -5.31 -9.27
N ILE A 222 25.93 -4.11 -8.91
CA ILE A 222 26.45 -3.85 -7.55
C ILE A 222 25.34 -3.91 -6.51
N LEU A 223 24.14 -3.38 -6.85
CA LEU A 223 22.98 -3.31 -5.95
C LEU A 223 22.16 -4.60 -5.89
N GLY A 224 22.45 -5.59 -6.75
CA GLY A 224 21.63 -6.79 -6.88
C GLY A 224 20.24 -6.52 -7.49
N ILE A 225 20.09 -5.44 -8.28
CA ILE A 225 18.86 -5.07 -8.98
C ILE A 225 19.16 -5.08 -10.48
N GLU A 226 18.72 -6.12 -11.17
CA GLU A 226 19.04 -6.29 -12.60
C GLU A 226 18.33 -5.24 -13.46
N VAL A 227 19.05 -4.65 -14.43
CA VAL A 227 18.47 -3.85 -15.51
C VAL A 227 18.15 -4.81 -16.66
N LEU A 228 16.86 -5.12 -16.86
CA LEU A 228 16.43 -6.11 -17.82
C LEU A 228 16.50 -5.63 -19.27
N ASP A 229 16.16 -4.36 -19.51
CA ASP A 229 16.20 -3.74 -20.83
C ASP A 229 16.26 -2.21 -20.73
N HIS A 230 16.60 -1.57 -21.85
CA HIS A 230 16.40 -0.15 -22.06
C HIS A 230 15.67 0.04 -23.40
N VAL A 231 14.43 0.55 -23.33
CA VAL A 231 13.55 0.69 -24.50
C VAL A 231 13.45 2.15 -24.89
N ILE A 232 13.85 2.49 -26.12
CA ILE A 232 13.76 3.84 -26.68
C ILE A 232 12.51 3.91 -27.56
N ILE A 233 11.63 4.86 -27.30
CA ILE A 233 10.33 5.00 -27.95
C ILE A 233 10.36 6.22 -28.88
N GLY A 234 10.10 5.96 -30.15
CA GLY A 234 9.92 6.96 -31.19
C GLY A 234 8.47 7.07 -31.66
N ASP A 235 8.23 7.65 -32.84
CA ASP A 235 6.90 7.73 -33.42
C ASP A 235 6.49 6.41 -34.08
N GLY A 236 5.65 5.64 -33.38
CA GLY A 236 5.15 4.33 -33.81
C GLY A 236 6.22 3.23 -33.92
N ARG A 237 7.45 3.51 -33.50
CA ARG A 237 8.60 2.58 -33.53
C ARG A 237 9.32 2.59 -32.17
N TYR A 238 10.08 1.55 -31.92
CA TYR A 238 10.92 1.48 -30.72
C TYR A 238 12.21 0.70 -31.00
N VAL A 239 13.15 0.83 -30.07
CA VAL A 239 14.39 0.04 -30.04
C VAL A 239 14.57 -0.51 -28.63
N SER A 240 14.76 -1.83 -28.51
CA SER A 240 15.30 -2.47 -27.31
C SER A 240 16.81 -2.51 -27.43
N MET A 241 17.50 -1.96 -26.46
CA MET A 241 18.96 -1.98 -26.44
C MET A 241 19.49 -3.40 -26.12
N ARG A 242 18.74 -4.18 -25.34
CA ARG A 242 19.06 -5.59 -25.08
C ARG A 242 19.01 -6.43 -26.35
N GLU A 243 17.93 -6.30 -27.14
CA GLU A 243 17.80 -7.04 -28.40
C GLU A 243 18.89 -6.66 -29.40
N ARG A 244 19.40 -5.42 -29.32
CA ARG A 244 20.51 -4.95 -30.16
C ARG A 244 21.91 -5.27 -29.61
N GLY A 245 22.00 -5.90 -28.42
CA GLY A 245 23.27 -6.23 -27.78
C GLY A 245 24.10 -5.00 -27.35
N LEU A 246 23.42 -3.90 -26.97
CA LEU A 246 24.03 -2.63 -26.58
C LEU A 246 24.13 -2.43 -25.06
N MET A 247 23.84 -3.46 -24.25
CA MET A 247 23.88 -3.38 -22.79
C MET A 247 24.58 -4.58 -22.15
#